data_83d3ae075af8ab1d02ee02b4ed450ee6
#
_entry.id   83d3ae075af8ab1d02ee02b4ed450ee6
#
_cell.length_a   1.000
_cell.length_b   1.000
_cell.length_c   1.000
_cell.angle_alpha   90.00
_cell.angle_beta   90.00
_cell.angle_gamma   90.00
#
_symmetry.space_group_name_H-M   'P 1'
#
loop_
_entity.id
_entity.type
_entity.pdbx_description
1 polymer ?
#
loop_
_entity_poly.entity_id
_entity_poly.type
_entity_poly.pdbx_seq_one_letter_code
_entity_poly.pdbx_strand_id
1 'polypeptide(L)'
;NKDIQAELYDPTPRSVSLIKAIIRGSSRVKIRKESDPLHGDQNRVVAKRLHFNPVAYAEVNGTLPFYYDPDREPDQKEVNGTERSKEEFIRNQEQSFSLVKRQEHFESVNVQAKNLETIMKEFGISSVDMLKADIEGLWWEFGNEVLDKKIDCKFIAMEFELNFEKDEKIEPALDKAQLLCDKFKANNYDVIINRRRDKLMLEMLFIRRDAYEG
;
A
#
# COMPACT_ATOMS: atom_id res chain seq x y z
N ASN A 1 13.03 7.01 18.26
CA ASN A 1 12.76 8.31 17.70
C ASN A 1 11.39 8.79 18.19
N LYS A 2 11.34 9.93 18.89
CA LYS A 2 10.13 10.31 19.66
C LYS A 2 9.04 10.97 18.80
N ASP A 3 9.31 11.27 17.55
CA ASP A 3 8.51 12.18 16.74
C ASP A 3 7.98 11.58 15.43
N ILE A 4 8.00 10.25 15.29
CA ILE A 4 7.41 9.59 14.13
C ILE A 4 5.89 9.57 14.28
N GLN A 5 5.20 10.16 13.33
CA GLN A 5 3.76 10.01 13.12
C GLN A 5 3.54 9.23 11.83
N ALA A 6 2.61 8.29 11.82
CA ALA A 6 2.29 7.50 10.65
C ALA A 6 0.79 7.54 10.36
N GLU A 7 0.47 7.84 9.10
CA GLU A 7 -0.87 7.76 8.55
C GLU A 7 -0.97 6.51 7.67
N LEU A 8 -1.91 5.64 7.95
CA LEU A 8 -2.17 4.42 7.20
C LEU A 8 -3.49 4.53 6.45
N TYR A 9 -3.47 4.16 5.17
CA TYR A 9 -4.62 4.14 4.28
C TYR A 9 -4.79 2.73 3.73
N ASP A 10 -5.84 2.04 4.12
CA ASP A 10 -6.19 0.72 3.60
C ASP A 10 -7.67 0.43 3.88
N PRO A 11 -8.53 0.40 2.87
CA PRO A 11 -9.96 0.18 3.04
C PRO A 11 -10.32 -1.30 3.17
N THR A 12 -9.37 -2.23 3.06
CA THR A 12 -9.68 -3.66 3.11
C THR A 12 -10.29 -4.05 4.44
N PRO A 13 -11.32 -4.91 4.46
CA PRO A 13 -11.99 -5.31 5.70
C PRO A 13 -11.05 -5.92 6.73
N ARG A 14 -10.02 -6.64 6.27
CA ARG A 14 -8.99 -7.25 7.13
C ARG A 14 -8.15 -6.18 7.83
N SER A 15 -7.59 -5.24 7.08
CA SER A 15 -6.80 -4.16 7.64
C SER A 15 -7.60 -3.30 8.59
N VAL A 16 -8.85 -2.97 8.24
CA VAL A 16 -9.77 -2.24 9.13
C VAL A 16 -9.96 -2.99 10.45
N SER A 17 -10.17 -4.31 10.41
CA SER A 17 -10.36 -5.13 11.60
C SER A 17 -9.09 -5.25 12.43
N LEU A 18 -7.96 -5.50 11.79
CA LEU A 18 -6.65 -5.65 12.43
C LEU A 18 -6.21 -4.36 13.12
N ILE A 19 -6.24 -3.25 12.41
CA ILE A 19 -5.81 -1.97 12.95
C ILE A 19 -6.72 -1.50 14.09
N LYS A 20 -8.04 -1.68 13.95
CA LYS A 20 -8.97 -1.41 15.07
C LYS A 20 -8.65 -2.26 16.31
N ALA A 21 -8.24 -3.52 16.13
CA ALA A 21 -7.82 -4.38 17.24
C ALA A 21 -6.51 -3.88 17.88
N ILE A 22 -5.53 -3.45 17.07
CA ILE A 22 -4.27 -2.88 17.54
C ILE A 22 -4.54 -1.59 18.35
N ILE A 23 -5.32 -0.65 17.80
CA ILE A 23 -5.63 0.62 18.45
C ILE A 23 -6.36 0.40 19.79
N ARG A 24 -7.26 -0.59 19.86
CA ARG A 24 -7.99 -0.92 21.11
C ARG A 24 -7.12 -1.63 22.15
N GLY A 25 -5.87 -1.95 21.83
CA GLY A 25 -4.98 -2.70 22.72
C GLY A 25 -5.43 -4.14 22.98
N SER A 26 -6.42 -4.63 22.22
CA SER A 26 -6.99 -5.98 22.32
C SER A 26 -6.25 -6.99 21.44
N SER A 27 -5.19 -6.56 20.75
CA SER A 27 -4.50 -7.41 19.80
C SER A 27 -3.66 -8.46 20.52
N ARG A 28 -4.11 -9.70 20.48
CA ARG A 28 -3.24 -10.87 20.56
C ARG A 28 -2.47 -11.05 19.24
N VAL A 29 -2.13 -9.96 18.54
CA VAL A 29 -1.26 -10.00 17.40
C VAL A 29 0.11 -10.37 17.93
N LYS A 30 0.41 -11.66 17.89
CA LYS A 30 1.76 -12.17 17.99
C LYS A 30 2.52 -11.67 16.76
N ILE A 31 3.09 -10.47 16.86
CA ILE A 31 4.19 -10.10 15.97
C ILE A 31 5.27 -11.13 16.29
N ARG A 32 5.50 -12.03 15.32
CA ARG A 32 6.44 -13.15 15.47
C ARG A 32 7.85 -12.61 15.74
N LYS A 33 8.18 -12.48 17.01
CA LYS A 33 9.52 -12.75 17.55
C LYS A 33 9.33 -12.98 19.05
N GLU A 34 9.28 -14.23 19.42
CA GLU A 34 9.04 -14.71 20.80
C GLU A 34 10.15 -14.36 21.80
N SER A 35 11.16 -13.59 21.43
CA SER A 35 12.35 -13.37 22.24
C SER A 35 12.58 -11.93 22.72
N ASP A 36 11.63 -10.99 22.47
CA ASP A 36 11.83 -9.60 22.88
C ASP A 36 10.84 -9.18 23.99
N PRO A 37 11.31 -8.98 25.24
CA PRO A 37 10.45 -8.62 26.38
C PRO A 37 9.85 -7.22 26.31
N LEU A 38 10.18 -6.40 25.30
CA LEU A 38 9.74 -5.01 25.20
C LEU A 38 8.42 -4.80 24.43
N HIS A 39 7.78 -5.87 23.92
CA HIS A 39 6.64 -5.77 23.02
C HIS A 39 5.35 -5.17 23.63
N GLY A 40 5.10 -5.30 24.93
CA GLY A 40 3.87 -4.80 25.55
C GLY A 40 3.74 -3.27 25.55
N ASP A 41 4.83 -2.56 25.79
CA ASP A 41 4.84 -1.09 25.86
C ASP A 41 5.02 -0.44 24.49
N GLN A 42 5.72 -1.10 23.56
CA GLN A 42 5.91 -0.61 22.20
C GLN A 42 4.59 -0.54 21.40
N ASN A 43 3.69 -1.51 21.58
CA ASN A 43 2.37 -1.50 20.91
C ASN A 43 1.51 -0.31 21.35
N ARG A 44 1.59 0.11 22.63
CA ARG A 44 0.89 1.31 23.12
C ARG A 44 1.46 2.60 22.55
N VAL A 45 2.77 2.67 22.36
CA VAL A 45 3.44 3.85 21.80
C VAL A 45 3.16 3.96 20.31
N VAL A 46 3.17 2.86 19.57
CA VAL A 46 2.81 2.83 18.15
C VAL A 46 1.34 3.22 17.95
N ALA A 47 0.42 2.68 18.76
CA ALA A 47 -1.01 2.99 18.65
C ALA A 47 -1.35 4.48 18.85
N LYS A 48 -0.57 5.21 19.65
CA LYS A 48 -0.77 6.65 19.87
C LYS A 48 -0.30 7.54 18.72
N ARG A 49 0.50 7.00 17.77
CA ARG A 49 1.14 7.72 16.68
C ARG A 49 0.72 7.20 15.31
N LEU A 50 -0.11 6.15 15.31
CA LEU A 50 -0.65 5.54 14.12
C LEU A 50 -2.08 6.00 13.94
N HIS A 51 -2.34 6.77 12.89
CA HIS A 51 -3.69 7.10 12.46
C HIS A 51 -4.05 6.16 11.31
N PHE A 52 -5.25 5.59 11.38
CA PHE A 52 -5.73 4.66 10.38
C PHE A 52 -6.98 5.20 9.70
N ASN A 53 -6.93 5.26 8.38
CA ASN A 53 -7.97 5.77 7.53
C ASN A 53 -8.40 4.66 6.55
N PRO A 54 -9.64 4.14 6.67
CA PRO A 54 -10.16 3.11 5.77
C PRO A 54 -10.57 3.70 4.41
N VAL A 55 -9.61 4.25 3.69
CA VAL A 55 -9.78 4.96 2.43
C VAL A 55 -8.79 4.39 1.42
N ALA A 56 -9.24 4.14 0.18
CA ALA A 56 -8.37 3.78 -0.93
C ALA A 56 -7.72 5.04 -1.53
N TYR A 57 -6.54 4.87 -2.09
CA TYR A 57 -5.99 5.85 -3.02
C TYR A 57 -6.68 5.72 -4.38
N ALA A 58 -7.09 6.84 -4.99
CA ALA A 58 -7.53 6.93 -6.38
C ALA A 58 -7.29 8.34 -6.93
N GLU A 59 -7.19 8.48 -8.25
CA GLU A 59 -7.08 9.82 -8.90
C GLU A 59 -8.29 10.72 -8.62
N VAL A 60 -9.44 10.12 -8.37
CA VAL A 60 -10.71 10.84 -8.11
C VAL A 60 -11.24 10.55 -6.71
N ASN A 61 -11.84 11.58 -6.10
CA ASN A 61 -12.47 11.44 -4.80
C ASN A 61 -13.89 10.89 -4.96
N GLY A 62 -14.30 9.99 -4.07
CA GLY A 62 -15.66 9.47 -4.05
C GLY A 62 -15.78 8.07 -3.49
N THR A 63 -16.92 7.44 -3.77
CA THR A 63 -17.16 6.03 -3.46
C THR A 63 -16.91 5.22 -4.72
N LEU A 64 -15.93 4.33 -4.69
CA LEU A 64 -15.51 3.53 -5.84
C LEU A 64 -15.62 2.04 -5.54
N PRO A 65 -15.85 1.19 -6.57
CA PRO A 65 -15.79 -0.25 -6.43
C PRO A 65 -14.32 -0.68 -6.20
N PHE A 66 -14.13 -1.55 -5.22
CA PHE A 66 -12.85 -2.14 -4.86
C PHE A 66 -12.94 -3.63 -5.08
N TYR A 67 -12.26 -4.13 -6.12
CA TYR A 67 -12.44 -5.46 -6.67
C TYR A 67 -11.56 -6.49 -5.96
N TYR A 68 -12.07 -7.72 -5.86
CA TYR A 68 -11.38 -8.87 -5.31
C TYR A 68 -11.78 -10.15 -6.05
N ASP A 69 -10.94 -11.16 -5.97
CA ASP A 69 -11.20 -12.49 -6.53
C ASP A 69 -11.93 -13.36 -5.50
N PRO A 70 -13.23 -13.65 -5.67
CA PRO A 70 -13.98 -14.46 -4.71
C PRO A 70 -13.55 -15.92 -4.69
N ASP A 71 -12.91 -16.41 -5.76
CA ASP A 71 -12.51 -17.80 -5.96
C ASP A 71 -11.03 -18.07 -5.64
N ARG A 72 -10.29 -17.03 -5.21
CA ARG A 72 -8.89 -17.20 -4.83
C ARG A 72 -8.77 -18.15 -3.64
N GLU A 73 -8.15 -19.29 -3.89
CA GLU A 73 -7.83 -20.25 -2.82
C GLU A 73 -6.71 -19.68 -1.93
N PRO A 74 -6.78 -19.94 -0.61
CA PRO A 74 -5.69 -19.57 0.30
C PRO A 74 -4.42 -20.32 -0.12
N ASP A 75 -3.29 -19.62 -0.06
CA ASP A 75 -2.01 -20.25 -0.32
C ASP A 75 -1.83 -21.41 0.67
N GLN A 76 -1.78 -22.67 0.16
CA GLN A 76 -1.78 -23.90 0.98
C GLN A 76 -0.65 -23.94 2.03
N LYS A 77 0.37 -23.09 1.88
CA LYS A 77 1.46 -22.97 2.85
C LYS A 77 1.08 -22.25 4.15
N GLU A 78 -0.03 -21.53 4.17
CA GLU A 78 -0.48 -20.78 5.37
C GLU A 78 -1.53 -21.51 6.19
N VAL A 79 -2.07 -22.63 5.69
CA VAL A 79 -3.07 -23.44 6.40
C VAL A 79 -2.31 -24.43 7.29
N ASN A 80 -1.92 -24.00 8.48
CA ASN A 80 -1.47 -24.89 9.54
C ASN A 80 -2.67 -25.79 9.98
N GLY A 81 -3.02 -26.78 9.19
CA GLY A 81 -3.81 -27.96 9.59
C GLY A 81 -5.25 -27.76 10.08
N THR A 82 -5.82 -26.57 10.02
CA THR A 82 -7.23 -26.32 10.36
C THR A 82 -7.99 -25.96 9.09
N GLU A 83 -8.95 -26.79 8.70
CA GLU A 83 -9.94 -26.44 7.67
C GLU A 83 -10.68 -25.19 8.14
N ARG A 84 -10.34 -24.04 7.53
CA ARG A 84 -11.14 -22.82 7.66
C ARG A 84 -12.30 -22.90 6.69
N SER A 85 -13.50 -22.54 7.12
CA SER A 85 -14.62 -22.44 6.19
C SER A 85 -14.36 -21.36 5.13
N LYS A 86 -14.94 -21.52 3.92
CA LYS A 86 -14.88 -20.50 2.86
C LYS A 86 -15.30 -19.11 3.38
N GLU A 87 -16.28 -19.08 4.30
CA GLU A 87 -16.78 -17.85 4.93
C GLU A 87 -15.77 -17.23 5.90
N GLU A 88 -15.01 -18.05 6.62
CA GLU A 88 -13.95 -17.58 7.51
C GLU A 88 -12.75 -17.07 6.71
N PHE A 89 -12.45 -17.69 5.58
CA PHE A 89 -11.45 -17.24 4.61
C PHE A 89 -11.85 -15.91 3.96
N ILE A 90 -13.09 -15.76 3.50
CA ILE A 90 -13.63 -14.50 2.96
C ILE A 90 -13.59 -13.40 4.03
N ARG A 91 -13.88 -13.73 5.28
CA ARG A 91 -13.87 -12.78 6.41
C ARG A 91 -12.46 -12.37 6.85
N ASN A 92 -11.48 -13.26 6.69
CA ASN A 92 -10.07 -13.03 7.02
C ASN A 92 -9.21 -12.67 5.81
N GLN A 93 -9.81 -12.33 4.69
CA GLN A 93 -9.23 -12.22 3.34
C GLN A 93 -7.78 -11.72 3.31
N GLU A 94 -6.92 -12.62 2.88
CA GLU A 94 -5.53 -12.36 2.49
C GLU A 94 -5.44 -11.97 1.01
N GLN A 95 -6.52 -11.42 0.47
CA GLN A 95 -6.66 -11.12 -0.95
C GLN A 95 -6.11 -9.74 -1.28
N SER A 96 -5.50 -9.65 -2.44
CA SER A 96 -5.20 -8.38 -3.07
C SER A 96 -6.50 -7.74 -3.54
N PHE A 97 -6.80 -6.57 -3.01
CA PHE A 97 -7.90 -5.74 -3.48
C PHE A 97 -7.36 -4.67 -4.40
N SER A 98 -8.10 -4.32 -5.43
CA SER A 98 -7.70 -3.29 -6.39
C SER A 98 -8.87 -2.44 -6.84
N LEU A 99 -8.62 -1.17 -7.18
CA LEU A 99 -9.59 -0.34 -7.91
C LEU A 99 -9.67 -0.72 -9.39
N VAL A 100 -8.74 -1.52 -9.89
CA VAL A 100 -8.75 -2.03 -11.27
C VAL A 100 -9.38 -3.42 -11.30
N LYS A 101 -10.43 -3.60 -12.11
CA LYS A 101 -11.04 -4.90 -12.33
C LYS A 101 -10.17 -5.76 -13.23
N ARG A 102 -9.49 -6.75 -12.68
CA ARG A 102 -8.55 -7.63 -13.42
C ARG A 102 -9.24 -8.71 -14.25
N GLN A 103 -10.39 -9.19 -13.81
CA GLN A 103 -11.12 -10.29 -14.47
C GLN A 103 -12.63 -10.08 -14.33
N GLU A 104 -13.42 -10.65 -15.28
CA GLU A 104 -14.86 -10.49 -15.30
C GLU A 104 -15.58 -11.05 -14.06
N HIS A 105 -15.07 -12.17 -13.50
CA HIS A 105 -15.66 -12.82 -12.32
C HIS A 105 -15.34 -12.11 -10.99
N PHE A 106 -14.48 -11.07 -11.01
CA PHE A 106 -14.16 -10.33 -9.79
C PHE A 106 -15.39 -9.62 -9.24
N GLU A 107 -15.61 -9.82 -7.96
CA GLU A 107 -16.61 -9.10 -7.17
C GLU A 107 -16.04 -7.78 -6.64
N SER A 108 -16.90 -6.93 -6.11
CA SER A 108 -16.46 -5.65 -5.54
C SER A 108 -17.21 -5.28 -4.27
N VAL A 109 -16.54 -4.49 -3.46
CA VAL A 109 -17.14 -3.74 -2.35
C VAL A 109 -16.93 -2.25 -2.58
N ASN A 110 -17.90 -1.44 -2.18
CA ASN A 110 -17.74 0.01 -2.29
C ASN A 110 -16.87 0.54 -1.14
N VAL A 111 -15.86 1.33 -1.48
CA VAL A 111 -14.96 1.98 -0.51
C VAL A 111 -14.91 3.48 -0.77
N GLN A 112 -14.58 4.25 0.26
CA GLN A 112 -14.21 5.64 0.09
C GLN A 112 -12.82 5.70 -0.55
N ALA A 113 -12.68 6.53 -1.58
CA ALA A 113 -11.42 6.74 -2.29
C ALA A 113 -11.09 8.23 -2.35
N LYS A 114 -9.81 8.56 -2.26
CA LYS A 114 -9.30 9.92 -2.30
C LYS A 114 -7.97 9.98 -3.02
N ASN A 115 -7.74 11.09 -3.71
CA ASN A 115 -6.43 11.40 -4.26
C ASN A 115 -5.47 11.91 -3.16
N LEU A 116 -4.19 11.90 -3.46
CA LEU A 116 -3.14 12.24 -2.49
C LEU A 116 -3.25 13.70 -2.02
N GLU A 117 -3.56 14.63 -2.93
CA GLU A 117 -3.75 16.04 -2.58
C GLU A 117 -4.86 16.24 -1.55
N THR A 118 -6.00 15.55 -1.73
CA THR A 118 -7.13 15.61 -0.78
C THR A 118 -6.76 15.02 0.57
N ILE A 119 -6.06 13.89 0.56
CA ILE A 119 -5.55 13.24 1.77
C ILE A 119 -4.66 14.21 2.55
N MET A 120 -3.66 14.78 1.90
CA MET A 120 -2.73 15.72 2.56
C MET A 120 -3.46 16.96 3.11
N LYS A 121 -4.38 17.51 2.35
CA LYS A 121 -5.16 18.69 2.76
C LYS A 121 -6.04 18.42 3.98
N GLU A 122 -6.74 17.29 4.02
CA GLU A 122 -7.63 16.93 5.14
C GLU A 122 -6.87 16.75 6.45
N PHE A 123 -5.64 16.27 6.40
CA PHE A 123 -4.81 16.05 7.58
C PHE A 123 -3.84 17.20 7.88
N GLY A 124 -3.90 18.29 7.08
CA GLY A 124 -3.00 19.42 7.25
C GLY A 124 -1.53 19.08 7.02
N ILE A 125 -1.25 18.04 6.20
CA ILE A 125 0.10 17.58 5.89
C ILE A 125 0.65 18.43 4.77
N SER A 126 1.73 19.17 5.02
CA SER A 126 2.41 19.98 4.01
C SER A 126 3.65 19.29 3.42
N SER A 127 4.26 18.36 4.17
CA SER A 127 5.42 17.60 3.74
C SER A 127 5.40 16.21 4.36
N VAL A 128 6.05 15.25 3.71
CA VAL A 128 6.13 13.85 4.14
C VAL A 128 7.57 13.40 4.10
N ASP A 129 8.07 12.80 5.18
CA ASP A 129 9.40 12.20 5.14
C ASP A 129 9.42 10.95 4.25
N MET A 130 8.39 10.09 4.35
CA MET A 130 8.31 8.86 3.56
C MET A 130 6.88 8.53 3.15
N LEU A 131 6.67 8.32 1.84
CA LEU A 131 5.48 7.71 1.26
C LEU A 131 5.77 6.25 0.89
N LYS A 132 4.93 5.33 1.31
CA LYS A 132 4.93 3.96 0.75
C LYS A 132 3.61 3.74 0.03
N ALA A 133 3.67 3.34 -1.23
CA ALA A 133 2.52 2.99 -2.04
C ALA A 133 2.64 1.53 -2.54
N ASP A 134 1.64 0.73 -2.13
CA ASP A 134 1.38 -0.62 -2.58
C ASP A 134 -0.13 -0.62 -2.93
N ILE A 135 -0.45 -0.23 -4.15
CA ILE A 135 -1.77 0.23 -4.59
C ILE A 135 -2.29 -0.52 -5.82
N GLU A 136 -1.78 -1.73 -6.01
CA GLU A 136 -2.34 -2.72 -6.94
C GLU A 136 -2.77 -2.12 -8.30
N GLY A 137 -1.77 -1.75 -9.14
CA GLY A 137 -1.95 -1.29 -10.51
C GLY A 137 -2.07 0.22 -10.71
N LEU A 138 -2.20 1.02 -9.66
CA LEU A 138 -2.29 2.50 -9.77
C LEU A 138 -0.96 3.23 -9.57
N TRP A 139 0.17 2.52 -9.66
CA TRP A 139 1.50 3.10 -9.44
C TRP A 139 1.86 4.21 -10.42
N TRP A 140 1.35 4.15 -11.67
CA TRP A 140 1.56 5.17 -12.68
C TRP A 140 0.86 6.48 -12.33
N GLU A 141 -0.42 6.40 -11.99
CA GLU A 141 -1.26 7.52 -11.60
C GLU A 141 -0.72 8.19 -10.34
N PHE A 142 -0.41 7.38 -9.33
CA PHE A 142 0.17 7.85 -8.07
C PHE A 142 1.49 8.60 -8.27
N GLY A 143 2.42 8.00 -9.02
CA GLY A 143 3.72 8.62 -9.27
C GLY A 143 3.61 9.94 -10.04
N ASN A 144 2.71 10.02 -11.03
CA ASN A 144 2.45 11.28 -11.73
C ASN A 144 1.78 12.31 -10.81
N GLU A 145 0.81 11.94 -9.98
CA GLU A 145 0.20 12.87 -9.03
C GLU A 145 1.24 13.47 -8.07
N VAL A 146 2.15 12.65 -7.53
CA VAL A 146 3.24 13.13 -6.67
C VAL A 146 4.05 14.24 -7.38
N LEU A 147 4.40 14.02 -8.64
CA LEU A 147 5.20 14.97 -9.42
C LEU A 147 4.40 16.21 -9.85
N ASP A 148 3.20 16.03 -10.39
CA ASP A 148 2.35 17.08 -10.94
C ASP A 148 1.86 18.04 -9.86
N LYS A 149 1.52 17.49 -8.68
CA LYS A 149 1.11 18.25 -7.49
C LYS A 149 2.29 18.77 -6.67
N LYS A 150 3.53 18.41 -7.06
CA LYS A 150 4.77 18.79 -6.35
C LYS A 150 4.70 18.43 -4.86
N ILE A 151 4.25 17.20 -4.57
CA ILE A 151 4.15 16.72 -3.20
C ILE A 151 5.55 16.75 -2.57
N ASP A 152 5.68 17.47 -1.47
CA ASP A 152 6.96 17.58 -0.73
C ASP A 152 7.21 16.27 0.03
N CYS A 153 8.00 15.37 -0.57
CA CYS A 153 8.32 14.05 -0.01
C CYS A 153 9.81 13.74 -0.21
N LYS A 154 10.47 13.25 0.86
CA LYS A 154 11.91 12.91 0.80
C LYS A 154 12.14 11.51 0.24
N PHE A 155 11.35 10.53 0.65
CA PHE A 155 11.49 9.13 0.26
C PHE A 155 10.15 8.60 -0.23
N ILE A 156 10.15 7.94 -1.40
CA ILE A 156 8.95 7.35 -1.97
C ILE A 156 9.26 5.90 -2.32
N ALA A 157 8.62 4.96 -1.63
CA ALA A 157 8.71 3.53 -1.92
C ALA A 157 7.44 3.07 -2.63
N MET A 158 7.58 2.47 -3.82
CA MET A 158 6.45 2.04 -4.64
C MET A 158 6.67 0.62 -5.17
N GLU A 159 5.60 -0.16 -5.23
CA GLU A 159 5.56 -1.41 -5.98
C GLU A 159 4.98 -1.16 -7.37
N PHE A 160 5.68 -1.62 -8.41
CA PHE A 160 5.26 -1.55 -9.80
C PHE A 160 4.93 -2.96 -10.28
N GLU A 161 3.68 -3.23 -10.49
CA GLU A 161 3.21 -4.47 -11.07
C GLU A 161 3.22 -4.36 -12.58
N LEU A 162 4.08 -5.17 -13.22
CA LEU A 162 4.31 -5.12 -14.67
C LEU A 162 3.31 -5.94 -15.50
N ASN A 163 2.55 -6.82 -14.85
CA ASN A 163 1.57 -7.70 -15.49
C ASN A 163 0.22 -7.62 -14.79
N PHE A 164 -0.23 -6.42 -14.53
CA PHE A 164 -1.48 -6.22 -13.81
C PHE A 164 -2.66 -6.84 -14.55
N GLU A 165 -2.68 -6.77 -15.86
CA GLU A 165 -3.66 -7.46 -16.71
C GLU A 165 -3.04 -8.75 -17.29
N LYS A 166 -3.80 -9.85 -17.25
CA LYS A 166 -3.33 -11.20 -17.57
C LYS A 166 -2.77 -11.36 -18.99
N ASP A 167 -3.17 -10.48 -19.92
CA ASP A 167 -2.79 -10.47 -21.33
C ASP A 167 -1.90 -9.25 -21.71
N GLU A 168 -1.52 -8.42 -20.74
CA GLU A 168 -0.61 -7.30 -20.99
C GLU A 168 0.79 -7.82 -21.30
N LYS A 169 1.34 -7.31 -22.41
CA LYS A 169 2.77 -7.48 -22.66
C LYS A 169 3.55 -6.69 -21.63
N ILE A 170 4.60 -7.30 -21.08
CA ILE A 170 5.44 -6.69 -20.05
C ILE A 170 6.17 -5.46 -20.58
N GLU A 171 6.52 -5.44 -21.87
CA GLU A 171 7.29 -4.37 -22.50
C GLU A 171 6.64 -2.98 -22.33
N PRO A 172 5.33 -2.78 -22.59
CA PRO A 172 4.70 -1.47 -22.38
C PRO A 172 4.70 -1.03 -20.91
N ALA A 173 4.57 -1.97 -19.97
CA ALA A 173 4.63 -1.66 -18.54
C ALA A 173 6.05 -1.27 -18.11
N LEU A 174 7.09 -1.92 -18.67
CA LEU A 174 8.49 -1.54 -18.45
C LEU A 174 8.79 -0.14 -19.03
N ASP A 175 8.27 0.17 -20.22
CA ASP A 175 8.45 1.49 -20.83
C ASP A 175 7.81 2.59 -19.98
N LYS A 176 6.61 2.36 -19.46
CA LYS A 176 5.94 3.27 -18.51
C LYS A 176 6.77 3.42 -17.21
N ALA A 177 7.27 2.31 -16.66
CA ALA A 177 8.10 2.35 -15.46
C ALA A 177 9.39 3.15 -15.69
N GLN A 178 10.06 2.94 -16.83
CA GLN A 178 11.24 3.70 -17.21
C GLN A 178 10.92 5.19 -17.35
N LEU A 179 9.83 5.53 -18.03
CA LEU A 179 9.40 6.92 -18.22
C LEU A 179 9.11 7.60 -16.88
N LEU A 180 8.46 6.90 -15.93
CA LEU A 180 8.21 7.45 -14.59
C LEU A 180 9.51 7.66 -13.82
N CYS A 181 10.47 6.73 -13.91
CA CYS A 181 11.80 6.90 -13.32
C CYS A 181 12.53 8.13 -13.87
N ASP A 182 12.45 8.35 -15.17
CA ASP A 182 13.11 9.50 -15.81
C ASP A 182 12.44 10.82 -15.41
N LYS A 183 11.11 10.85 -15.26
CA LYS A 183 10.39 11.99 -14.69
C LYS A 183 10.84 12.29 -13.26
N PHE A 184 10.98 11.29 -12.40
CA PHE A 184 11.47 11.49 -11.03
C PHE A 184 12.90 12.01 -11.01
N LYS A 185 13.80 11.46 -11.85
CA LYS A 185 15.18 11.96 -11.97
C LYS A 185 15.23 13.42 -12.42
N ALA A 186 14.37 13.80 -13.36
CA ALA A 186 14.24 15.19 -13.82
C ALA A 186 13.70 16.14 -12.72
N ASN A 187 13.01 15.59 -11.71
CA ASN A 187 12.47 16.32 -10.56
C ASN A 187 13.34 16.17 -9.29
N ASN A 188 14.63 15.98 -9.45
CA ASN A 188 15.62 15.94 -8.36
C ASN A 188 15.56 14.72 -7.44
N TYR A 189 15.11 13.56 -7.96
CA TYR A 189 15.17 12.28 -7.25
C TYR A 189 16.22 11.37 -7.85
N ASP A 190 16.87 10.58 -6.99
CA ASP A 190 17.59 9.37 -7.38
C ASP A 190 16.68 8.16 -7.28
N VAL A 191 16.94 7.14 -8.12
CA VAL A 191 16.08 5.96 -8.23
C VAL A 191 16.88 4.70 -7.94
N ILE A 192 16.42 3.92 -6.99
CA ILE A 192 16.92 2.58 -6.70
C ILE A 192 15.86 1.58 -7.09
N ILE A 193 16.25 0.58 -7.89
CA ILE A 193 15.35 -0.44 -8.41
C ILE A 193 15.77 -1.79 -7.81
N ASN A 194 14.82 -2.45 -7.16
CA ASN A 194 14.95 -3.83 -6.74
C ASN A 194 13.99 -4.70 -7.54
N ARG A 195 14.52 -5.60 -8.37
CA ARG A 195 13.74 -6.55 -9.14
C ARG A 195 13.57 -7.84 -8.37
N ARG A 196 12.37 -8.20 -7.99
CA ARG A 196 12.07 -9.54 -7.47
C ARG A 196 12.22 -10.56 -8.60
N ARG A 197 13.09 -11.57 -8.41
CA ARG A 197 13.42 -12.55 -9.45
C ARG A 197 12.25 -13.45 -9.87
N ASP A 198 11.27 -13.64 -9.00
CA ASP A 198 10.16 -14.59 -9.12
C ASP A 198 8.83 -13.91 -9.49
N LYS A 199 8.82 -12.59 -9.59
CA LYS A 199 7.59 -11.83 -9.85
C LYS A 199 7.81 -10.76 -10.92
N LEU A 200 6.77 -10.54 -11.70
CA LEU A 200 6.69 -9.41 -12.64
C LEU A 200 6.39 -8.11 -11.88
N MET A 201 7.25 -7.81 -10.91
CA MET A 201 7.09 -6.74 -9.97
C MET A 201 8.44 -6.05 -9.75
N LEU A 202 8.44 -4.73 -9.73
CA LEU A 202 9.59 -3.92 -9.36
C LEU A 202 9.29 -3.19 -8.06
N GLU A 203 10.20 -3.25 -7.11
CA GLU A 203 10.20 -2.38 -5.95
C GLU A 203 11.10 -1.19 -6.27
N MET A 204 10.54 0.00 -6.21
CA MET A 204 11.22 1.25 -6.52
C MET A 204 11.35 2.11 -5.28
N LEU A 205 12.53 2.67 -5.06
CA LEU A 205 12.76 3.70 -4.06
C LEU A 205 13.27 4.96 -4.75
N PHE A 206 12.52 6.03 -4.63
CA PHE A 206 12.89 7.37 -5.07
C PHE A 206 13.36 8.17 -3.87
N ILE A 207 14.55 8.75 -3.96
CA ILE A 207 15.20 9.51 -2.89
C ILE A 207 15.46 10.92 -3.41
N ARG A 208 14.85 11.92 -2.77
CA ARG A 208 15.12 13.31 -3.14
C ARG A 208 16.56 13.67 -2.77
N ARG A 209 17.31 14.26 -3.69
CA ARG A 209 18.76 14.47 -3.53
C ARG A 209 19.13 15.34 -2.34
N ASP A 210 18.32 16.35 -2.04
CA ASP A 210 18.53 17.18 -0.85
C ASP A 210 18.28 16.47 0.48
N ALA A 211 17.69 15.27 0.48
CA ALA A 211 17.42 14.51 1.69
C ALA A 211 18.69 13.91 2.33
N TYR A 212 19.82 13.81 1.57
CA TYR A 212 21.07 13.22 2.06
C TYR A 212 22.30 14.13 1.82
N GLU A 213 22.11 15.34 1.28
CA GLU A 213 23.17 16.33 1.12
C GLU A 213 23.35 17.25 2.35
N GLY A 214 22.61 17.00 3.44
CA GLY A 214 22.60 17.79 4.67
C GLY A 214 23.49 17.29 5.79
#